data_5d6bea42c68038c811eb23372a011071
#
_entry.id   5d6bea42c68038c811eb23372a011071
#
_cell.length_a   1.000
_cell.length_b   1.000
_cell.length_c   1.000
_cell.angle_alpha   90.00
_cell.angle_beta   90.00
_cell.angle_gamma   90.00
#
_symmetry.space_group_name_H-M   'P 1'
#
loop_
_entity.id
_entity.type
_entity.pdbx_description
1 polymer ?
#
loop_
_entity_poly.entity_id
_entity_poly.type
_entity_poly.pdbx_seq_one_letter_code
_entity_poly.pdbx_strand_id
1 'polypeptide(L)'
;GVAFIGIDVGAESSSNLVLTDVRSPQQLLEDAAEQQILARVRSTGTLYLDRGELSLRIDGQVIERTLVDLTDRSEEVISFDVIFDTQGTHVGELRVTGDNFSADNSYFFTVDVLPKIRVLLVNGEASDDWFDDEGYWFGLAVSSAAESPFELERIEPAALSAASLRQNDVAVLLNVGNLSSGQADAITDYVQAGGSLLLAPGDRVDVEVFNRQFANIAPALLQEPGLLSRDDYLVIADFDRRHPILRPLASDWSARFQRHWSLLPDDAADV
;
A
#
# COMPACT_ATOMS: atom_id res chain seq x y z
N GLY A 1 -50.76 35.92 30.89
CA GLY A 1 -49.40 35.60 31.19
C GLY A 1 -49.14 34.09 30.91
N VAL A 2 -48.01 33.75 30.34
CA VAL A 2 -47.54 32.36 30.15
C VAL A 2 -46.68 32.05 31.36
N ALA A 3 -46.96 30.99 32.09
CA ALA A 3 -46.13 30.51 33.18
C ALA A 3 -45.15 29.48 32.63
N PHE A 4 -43.87 29.65 32.93
CA PHE A 4 -42.83 28.66 32.63
C PHE A 4 -42.51 27.88 33.91
N ILE A 5 -42.56 26.55 33.83
CA ILE A 5 -42.12 25.65 34.88
C ILE A 5 -40.87 24.97 34.39
N GLY A 6 -39.73 25.26 35.00
CA GLY A 6 -38.47 24.56 34.78
C GLY A 6 -38.37 23.39 35.75
N ILE A 7 -38.19 22.20 35.25
CA ILE A 7 -37.93 21.00 36.05
C ILE A 7 -36.48 20.65 35.78
N ASP A 8 -35.63 20.75 36.82
CA ASP A 8 -34.28 20.24 36.76
C ASP A 8 -34.31 18.71 36.95
N VAL A 9 -33.93 18.00 35.89
CA VAL A 9 -33.86 16.54 35.88
C VAL A 9 -32.39 16.05 35.98
N GLY A 10 -31.44 16.97 36.24
CA GLY A 10 -30.04 16.65 36.46
C GLY A 10 -29.82 15.87 37.75
N ALA A 11 -28.84 15.01 37.78
CA ALA A 11 -28.38 14.36 39.00
C ALA A 11 -27.57 15.37 39.86
N GLU A 12 -27.72 15.31 41.17
CA GLU A 12 -26.96 16.16 42.12
C GLU A 12 -25.44 15.87 42.04
N SER A 13 -25.10 14.64 41.63
CA SER A 13 -23.70 14.22 41.39
C SER A 13 -23.63 13.37 40.11
N SER A 14 -22.67 13.66 39.27
CA SER A 14 -22.33 12.90 38.08
C SER A 14 -20.88 12.45 38.13
N SER A 15 -20.66 11.21 37.73
CA SER A 15 -19.32 10.68 37.50
C SER A 15 -19.29 10.09 36.10
N ASN A 16 -18.26 10.41 35.35
CA ASN A 16 -18.10 9.94 33.99
C ASN A 16 -16.65 9.64 33.65
N LEU A 17 -16.41 8.52 32.98
CA LEU A 17 -15.15 8.18 32.34
C LEU A 17 -15.36 8.26 30.82
N VAL A 18 -14.62 9.11 30.15
CA VAL A 18 -14.80 9.37 28.74
C VAL A 18 -13.54 9.06 27.94
N LEU A 19 -13.72 8.50 26.74
CA LEU A 19 -12.68 8.32 25.74
C LEU A 19 -12.54 9.61 24.92
N THR A 20 -11.35 10.28 24.98
CA THR A 20 -11.18 11.61 24.39
C THR A 20 -10.22 11.68 23.21
N ASP A 21 -9.26 10.79 23.07
CA ASP A 21 -8.27 10.78 21.99
C ASP A 21 -7.94 9.32 21.67
N VAL A 22 -8.54 8.81 20.61
CA VAL A 22 -8.28 7.46 20.12
C VAL A 22 -7.48 7.55 18.84
N ARG A 23 -6.38 6.80 18.79
CA ARG A 23 -5.53 6.69 17.61
C ARG A 23 -5.39 5.24 17.24
N SER A 24 -5.79 4.93 16.03
CA SER A 24 -5.67 3.60 15.40
C SER A 24 -5.18 3.77 13.97
N PRO A 25 -4.48 2.80 13.41
CA PRO A 25 -4.24 2.77 11.96
C PRO A 25 -5.56 2.70 11.23
N GLN A 26 -5.64 3.34 10.06
CA GLN A 26 -6.83 3.24 9.20
C GLN A 26 -6.66 2.16 8.14
N GLN A 27 -5.43 2.01 7.63
CA GLN A 27 -5.05 1.02 6.64
C GLN A 27 -3.74 0.36 7.03
N LEU A 28 -3.65 -0.93 6.80
CA LEU A 28 -2.46 -1.75 6.97
C LEU A 28 -2.28 -2.62 5.74
N LEU A 29 -1.07 -3.09 5.53
CA LEU A 29 -0.81 -4.18 4.60
C LEU A 29 -0.89 -5.51 5.35
N GLU A 30 -1.24 -6.59 4.66
CA GLU A 30 -1.09 -7.92 5.20
C GLU A 30 0.35 -8.15 5.68
N ASP A 31 0.53 -8.96 6.70
CA ASP A 31 1.80 -9.18 7.38
C ASP A 31 2.40 -7.92 8.03
N ALA A 32 1.61 -6.86 8.22
CA ALA A 32 2.07 -5.71 8.98
C ALA A 32 2.50 -6.14 10.39
N ALA A 33 3.56 -5.48 10.90
CA ALA A 33 4.01 -5.70 12.27
C ALA A 33 2.90 -5.35 13.27
N GLU A 34 3.11 -5.73 14.53
CA GLU A 34 2.24 -5.38 15.64
C GLU A 34 1.96 -3.86 15.67
N GLN A 35 0.69 -3.51 15.77
CA GLN A 35 0.20 -2.13 15.70
C GLN A 35 -0.24 -1.64 17.07
N GLN A 36 -0.03 -0.35 17.36
CA GLN A 36 -0.48 0.26 18.58
C GLN A 36 -1.81 0.99 18.40
N ILE A 37 -2.76 0.69 19.27
CA ILE A 37 -4.01 1.44 19.42
C ILE A 37 -3.92 2.21 20.74
N LEU A 38 -3.92 3.55 20.64
CA LEU A 38 -3.83 4.44 21.78
C LEU A 38 -5.21 4.96 22.15
N ALA A 39 -5.51 4.99 23.43
CA ALA A 39 -6.74 5.56 23.95
C ALA A 39 -6.45 6.43 25.16
N ARG A 40 -7.03 7.63 25.21
CA ARG A 40 -7.00 8.51 26.36
C ARG A 40 -8.31 8.42 27.12
N VAL A 41 -8.24 8.01 28.39
CA VAL A 41 -9.38 7.99 29.31
C VAL A 41 -9.27 9.17 30.25
N ARG A 42 -10.39 9.86 30.46
CA ARG A 42 -10.48 11.03 31.35
C ARG A 42 -11.67 10.89 32.27
N SER A 43 -11.47 11.26 33.55
CA SER A 43 -12.56 11.43 34.53
C SER A 43 -13.17 12.81 34.41
N THR A 44 -14.50 12.89 34.32
CA THR A 44 -15.26 14.14 34.26
C THR A 44 -16.49 14.04 35.18
N GLY A 45 -17.12 15.18 35.45
CA GLY A 45 -18.27 15.25 36.33
C GLY A 45 -17.96 15.87 37.68
N THR A 46 -18.95 15.89 38.57
CA THR A 46 -18.86 16.46 39.92
C THR A 46 -18.26 15.48 40.92
N LEU A 47 -18.36 14.20 40.66
CA LEU A 47 -17.76 13.11 41.41
C LEU A 47 -16.61 12.54 40.60
N TYR A 48 -15.41 12.71 41.09
CA TYR A 48 -14.22 12.19 40.43
C TYR A 48 -14.11 10.69 40.63
N LEU A 49 -13.87 9.97 39.51
CA LEU A 49 -13.59 8.54 39.50
C LEU A 49 -12.10 8.32 39.36
N ASP A 50 -11.53 7.58 40.30
CA ASP A 50 -10.11 7.27 40.34
C ASP A 50 -9.75 5.95 39.64
N ARG A 51 -10.73 5.15 39.29
CA ARG A 51 -10.55 3.83 38.67
C ARG A 51 -11.63 3.47 37.67
N GLY A 52 -11.24 2.73 36.66
CA GLY A 52 -12.11 2.11 35.67
C GLY A 52 -11.47 0.90 35.00
N GLU A 53 -12.12 0.31 34.04
CA GLU A 53 -11.56 -0.71 33.17
C GLU A 53 -11.75 -0.26 31.71
N LEU A 54 -10.69 -0.34 30.90
CA LEU A 54 -10.73 -0.17 29.47
C LEU A 54 -10.52 -1.51 28.78
N SER A 55 -11.40 -1.86 27.86
CA SER A 55 -11.28 -3.06 27.05
C SER A 55 -11.18 -2.71 25.57
N LEU A 56 -10.32 -3.45 24.85
CA LEU A 56 -10.26 -3.46 23.41
C LEU A 56 -10.93 -4.72 22.85
N ARG A 57 -11.79 -4.55 21.86
CA ARG A 57 -12.41 -5.64 21.09
C ARG A 57 -12.08 -5.42 19.62
N ILE A 58 -11.79 -6.50 18.92
CA ILE A 58 -11.68 -6.53 17.45
C ILE A 58 -12.64 -7.61 16.94
N ASP A 59 -13.47 -7.27 15.98
CA ASP A 59 -14.50 -8.15 15.40
C ASP A 59 -15.38 -8.85 16.43
N GLY A 60 -15.69 -8.11 17.50
CA GLY A 60 -16.51 -8.59 18.60
C GLY A 60 -15.77 -9.47 19.63
N GLN A 61 -14.51 -9.82 19.40
CA GLN A 61 -13.70 -10.58 20.35
C GLN A 61 -12.90 -9.64 21.26
N VAL A 62 -12.84 -9.94 22.55
CA VAL A 62 -12.03 -9.17 23.50
C VAL A 62 -10.56 -9.57 23.30
N ILE A 63 -9.75 -8.59 22.93
CA ILE A 63 -8.31 -8.75 22.76
C ILE A 63 -7.64 -8.57 24.12
N GLU A 64 -7.95 -7.46 24.82
CA GLU A 64 -7.29 -7.14 26.08
C GLU A 64 -8.21 -6.29 26.98
N ARG A 65 -7.94 -6.34 28.30
CA ARG A 65 -8.56 -5.48 29.32
C ARG A 65 -7.48 -4.94 30.22
N THR A 66 -7.53 -3.64 30.47
CA THR A 66 -6.58 -2.92 31.31
C THR A 66 -7.30 -2.07 32.33
N LEU A 67 -6.79 -2.05 33.55
CA LEU A 67 -7.29 -1.15 34.59
C LEU A 67 -6.82 0.27 34.27
N VAL A 68 -7.76 1.20 34.37
CA VAL A 68 -7.53 2.64 34.31
C VAL A 68 -7.31 3.14 35.74
N ASP A 69 -6.16 3.77 35.99
CA ASP A 69 -5.82 4.34 37.30
C ASP A 69 -5.66 5.85 37.20
N LEU A 70 -6.62 6.58 37.73
CA LEU A 70 -6.68 8.04 37.75
C LEU A 70 -6.48 8.62 39.17
N THR A 71 -5.97 7.83 40.11
CA THR A 71 -5.84 8.23 41.53
C THR A 71 -5.12 9.57 41.72
N ASP A 72 -4.06 9.79 40.93
CA ASP A 72 -3.22 10.99 41.03
C ASP A 72 -3.26 11.84 39.74
N ARG A 73 -4.19 11.57 38.83
CA ARG A 73 -4.27 12.24 37.52
C ARG A 73 -5.69 12.32 37.01
N SER A 74 -6.00 13.34 36.22
CA SER A 74 -7.32 13.50 35.59
C SER A 74 -7.50 12.70 34.30
N GLU A 75 -6.43 12.20 33.74
CA GLU A 75 -6.46 11.43 32.47
C GLU A 75 -5.29 10.43 32.43
N GLU A 76 -5.49 9.34 31.69
CA GLU A 76 -4.48 8.32 31.42
C GLU A 76 -4.50 7.93 29.94
N VAL A 77 -3.31 7.70 29.37
CA VAL A 77 -3.17 7.16 28.00
C VAL A 77 -2.79 5.69 28.12
N ILE A 78 -3.59 4.85 27.51
CA ILE A 78 -3.42 3.40 27.47
C ILE A 78 -3.12 2.98 26.04
N SER A 79 -2.15 2.06 25.88
CA SER A 79 -1.76 1.46 24.61
C SER A 79 -2.14 -0.01 24.60
N PHE A 80 -2.69 -0.45 23.49
CA PHE A 80 -2.92 -1.86 23.19
C PHE A 80 -2.08 -2.24 21.97
N ASP A 81 -1.36 -3.37 22.06
CA ASP A 81 -0.59 -3.91 20.95
C ASP A 81 -1.43 -5.00 20.25
N VAL A 82 -1.67 -4.85 18.95
CA VAL A 82 -2.58 -5.70 18.17
C VAL A 82 -1.93 -6.13 16.86
N ILE A 83 -2.07 -7.41 16.53
CA ILE A 83 -1.74 -7.95 15.22
C ILE A 83 -3.03 -8.19 14.46
N PHE A 84 -3.11 -7.71 13.22
CA PHE A 84 -4.20 -7.97 12.28
C PHE A 84 -3.70 -9.00 11.26
N ASP A 85 -4.07 -10.26 11.45
CA ASP A 85 -3.55 -11.42 10.70
C ASP A 85 -4.43 -11.87 9.52
N THR A 86 -5.56 -11.18 9.29
CA THR A 86 -6.47 -11.49 8.20
C THR A 86 -6.76 -10.26 7.34
N GLN A 87 -6.90 -10.48 6.04
CA GLN A 87 -7.29 -9.41 5.11
C GLN A 87 -8.75 -9.01 5.30
N GLY A 88 -9.05 -7.75 5.01
CA GLY A 88 -10.40 -7.19 5.07
C GLY A 88 -10.55 -6.05 6.06
N THR A 89 -11.79 -5.63 6.28
CA THR A 89 -12.12 -4.57 7.22
C THR A 89 -12.38 -5.16 8.61
N HIS A 90 -11.58 -4.77 9.58
CA HIS A 90 -11.76 -5.11 10.99
C HIS A 90 -12.48 -4.00 11.74
N VAL A 91 -13.41 -4.37 12.62
CA VAL A 91 -14.14 -3.42 13.46
C VAL A 91 -13.58 -3.46 14.86
N GLY A 92 -13.05 -2.32 15.32
CA GLY A 92 -12.57 -2.12 16.67
C GLY A 92 -13.60 -1.43 17.56
N GLU A 93 -13.69 -1.85 18.83
CA GLU A 93 -14.43 -1.21 19.89
C GLU A 93 -13.51 -1.03 21.11
N LEU A 94 -13.31 0.20 21.52
CA LEU A 94 -12.77 0.53 22.83
C LEU A 94 -13.95 0.84 23.77
N ARG A 95 -13.98 0.18 24.92
CA ARG A 95 -15.05 0.37 25.89
C ARG A 95 -14.50 0.58 27.29
N VAL A 96 -14.84 1.73 27.87
CA VAL A 96 -14.53 2.04 29.28
C VAL A 96 -15.75 1.68 30.14
N THR A 97 -15.48 1.21 31.36
CA THR A 97 -16.50 0.90 32.37
C THR A 97 -16.04 1.40 33.73
N GLY A 98 -16.97 1.57 34.63
CA GLY A 98 -16.70 2.05 36.01
C GLY A 98 -17.51 3.29 36.41
N ASP A 99 -18.29 3.83 35.47
CA ASP A 99 -19.17 4.97 35.69
C ASP A 99 -20.66 4.64 35.55
N ASN A 100 -21.50 5.66 35.70
CA ASN A 100 -22.94 5.52 35.59
C ASN A 100 -23.54 6.11 34.29
N PHE A 101 -22.68 6.59 33.37
CA PHE A 101 -23.12 7.21 32.12
C PHE A 101 -22.58 6.42 30.91
N SER A 102 -23.33 5.43 30.46
CA SER A 102 -22.89 4.49 29.44
C SER A 102 -22.98 4.99 28.00
N ALA A 103 -23.50 6.19 27.75
CA ALA A 103 -23.77 6.67 26.39
C ALA A 103 -22.49 7.02 25.61
N ASP A 104 -21.41 7.40 26.28
CA ASP A 104 -20.10 7.76 25.70
C ASP A 104 -18.97 6.81 26.08
N ASN A 105 -19.32 5.65 26.63
CA ASN A 105 -18.36 4.66 27.10
C ASN A 105 -17.74 3.81 25.97
N SER A 106 -18.25 3.88 24.74
CA SER A 106 -17.75 3.10 23.62
C SER A 106 -17.30 4.02 22.48
N TYR A 107 -16.12 3.69 21.92
CA TYR A 107 -15.58 4.30 20.71
C TYR A 107 -15.35 3.20 19.67
N PHE A 108 -15.89 3.40 18.46
CA PHE A 108 -15.73 2.46 17.35
C PHE A 108 -14.80 3.01 16.28
N PHE A 109 -14.01 2.12 15.70
CA PHE A 109 -13.10 2.42 14.61
C PHE A 109 -13.02 1.24 13.64
N THR A 110 -12.48 1.46 12.46
CA THR A 110 -12.19 0.41 11.48
C THR A 110 -10.72 0.44 11.09
N VAL A 111 -10.19 -0.74 10.77
CA VAL A 111 -8.86 -0.94 10.21
C VAL A 111 -9.01 -1.79 8.97
N ASP A 112 -8.58 -1.28 7.81
CA ASP A 112 -8.58 -2.03 6.54
C ASP A 112 -7.22 -2.70 6.33
N VAL A 113 -7.18 -4.02 6.31
CA VAL A 113 -6.00 -4.81 5.98
C VAL A 113 -6.03 -5.16 4.51
N LEU A 114 -5.13 -4.56 3.75
CA LEU A 114 -5.03 -4.70 2.30
C LEU A 114 -4.04 -5.80 1.92
N PRO A 115 -4.32 -6.59 0.88
CA PRO A 115 -3.34 -7.52 0.34
C PRO A 115 -2.15 -6.78 -0.25
N LYS A 116 -0.98 -7.41 -0.28
CA LYS A 116 0.14 -6.94 -1.08
C LYS A 116 -0.13 -7.13 -2.57
N ILE A 117 0.44 -6.26 -3.37
CA ILE A 117 0.41 -6.38 -4.83
C ILE A 117 1.47 -7.39 -5.24
N ARG A 118 1.05 -8.49 -5.86
CA ARG A 118 1.96 -9.54 -6.33
C ARG A 118 2.53 -9.14 -7.68
N VAL A 119 3.87 -9.09 -7.74
CA VAL A 119 4.62 -8.66 -8.91
C VAL A 119 5.44 -9.82 -9.43
N LEU A 120 5.18 -10.25 -10.65
CA LEU A 120 5.98 -11.21 -11.38
C LEU A 120 7.05 -10.48 -12.19
N LEU A 121 8.30 -10.59 -11.77
CA LEU A 121 9.44 -10.06 -12.49
C LEU A 121 10.05 -11.13 -13.38
N VAL A 122 9.97 -10.93 -14.69
CA VAL A 122 10.66 -11.74 -15.70
C VAL A 122 11.95 -11.03 -16.05
N ASN A 123 13.08 -11.55 -15.55
CA ASN A 123 14.40 -10.97 -15.76
C ASN A 123 15.08 -11.60 -16.99
N GLY A 124 15.17 -10.82 -18.07
CA GLY A 124 15.75 -11.27 -19.34
C GLY A 124 17.28 -11.41 -19.31
N GLU A 125 17.93 -10.77 -18.35
CA GLU A 125 19.39 -10.77 -18.23
C GLU A 125 19.84 -10.86 -16.76
N ALA A 126 19.57 -12.03 -16.17
CA ALA A 126 20.11 -12.31 -14.84
C ALA A 126 21.65 -12.38 -14.90
N SER A 127 22.34 -11.70 -14.00
CA SER A 127 23.78 -11.66 -13.89
C SER A 127 24.26 -12.10 -12.51
N ASP A 128 25.41 -12.77 -12.44
CA ASP A 128 26.10 -13.06 -11.18
C ASP A 128 26.68 -11.77 -10.54
N ASP A 129 26.96 -10.76 -11.38
CA ASP A 129 27.30 -9.42 -10.90
C ASP A 129 26.00 -8.63 -10.69
N TRP A 130 25.67 -8.42 -9.42
CA TRP A 130 24.45 -7.68 -9.03
C TRP A 130 24.36 -6.27 -9.63
N PHE A 131 25.52 -5.66 -9.95
CA PHE A 131 25.56 -4.31 -10.52
C PHE A 131 25.03 -4.28 -11.97
N ASP A 132 25.25 -5.36 -12.71
CA ASP A 132 24.80 -5.54 -14.09
C ASP A 132 23.41 -6.24 -14.18
N ASP A 133 22.80 -6.60 -13.05
CA ASP A 133 21.48 -7.25 -12.99
C ASP A 133 20.35 -6.21 -12.83
N GLU A 134 19.64 -5.91 -13.90
CA GLU A 134 18.49 -4.99 -13.88
C GLU A 134 17.40 -5.45 -12.90
N GLY A 135 17.20 -6.77 -12.80
CA GLY A 135 16.23 -7.36 -11.88
C GLY A 135 16.62 -7.18 -10.41
N TYR A 136 17.90 -7.11 -10.08
CA TYR A 136 18.37 -6.75 -8.74
C TYR A 136 17.95 -5.32 -8.38
N TRP A 137 18.19 -4.37 -9.26
CA TRP A 137 17.86 -2.97 -9.02
C TRP A 137 16.36 -2.74 -8.93
N PHE A 138 15.57 -3.40 -9.79
CA PHE A 138 14.12 -3.36 -9.70
C PHE A 138 13.64 -3.93 -8.36
N GLY A 139 14.15 -5.10 -7.98
CA GLY A 139 13.83 -5.72 -6.70
C GLY A 139 14.17 -4.83 -5.51
N LEU A 140 15.33 -4.18 -5.52
CA LEU A 140 15.72 -3.24 -4.49
C LEU A 140 14.75 -2.04 -4.44
N ALA A 141 14.35 -1.50 -5.58
CA ALA A 141 13.42 -0.37 -5.64
C ALA A 141 12.06 -0.70 -5.05
N VAL A 142 11.50 -1.88 -5.34
CA VAL A 142 10.16 -2.26 -4.84
C VAL A 142 10.17 -2.81 -3.41
N SER A 143 11.33 -3.30 -2.91
CA SER A 143 11.44 -3.89 -1.57
C SER A 143 12.15 -2.98 -0.56
N SER A 144 12.54 -1.76 -0.93
CA SER A 144 13.35 -0.88 -0.06
C SER A 144 12.59 -0.30 1.12
N ALA A 145 11.27 -0.26 1.08
CA ALA A 145 10.45 0.17 2.21
C ALA A 145 10.34 -0.95 3.25
N ALA A 146 10.38 -0.59 4.54
CA ALA A 146 10.22 -1.55 5.66
C ALA A 146 8.88 -2.32 5.57
N GLU A 147 7.85 -1.64 5.07
CA GLU A 147 6.53 -2.21 4.77
C GLU A 147 6.25 -1.99 3.27
N SER A 148 6.90 -2.81 2.43
CA SER A 148 6.65 -2.76 1.00
C SER A 148 5.25 -3.25 0.67
N PRO A 149 4.46 -2.51 -0.14
CA PRO A 149 3.16 -2.97 -0.62
C PRO A 149 3.27 -4.04 -1.70
N PHE A 150 4.48 -4.45 -2.05
CA PHE A 150 4.73 -5.41 -3.12
C PHE A 150 5.29 -6.73 -2.58
N GLU A 151 4.80 -7.83 -3.16
CA GLU A 151 5.38 -9.15 -3.06
C GLU A 151 5.99 -9.52 -4.41
N LEU A 152 7.33 -9.70 -4.45
CA LEU A 152 8.07 -9.87 -5.68
C LEU A 152 8.45 -11.34 -5.90
N GLU A 153 7.90 -11.94 -6.95
CA GLU A 153 8.35 -13.21 -7.51
C GLU A 153 9.28 -12.93 -8.70
N ARG A 154 10.48 -13.50 -8.69
CA ARG A 154 11.45 -13.35 -9.80
C ARG A 154 11.60 -14.67 -10.53
N ILE A 155 11.47 -14.62 -11.85
CA ILE A 155 11.67 -15.78 -12.72
C ILE A 155 12.54 -15.43 -13.94
N GLU A 156 13.13 -16.46 -14.54
CA GLU A 156 13.75 -16.36 -15.87
C GLU A 156 12.67 -16.46 -16.96
N PRO A 157 12.94 -15.94 -18.18
CA PRO A 157 11.98 -16.00 -19.29
C PRO A 157 11.48 -17.42 -19.63
N ALA A 158 12.35 -18.44 -19.46
CA ALA A 158 11.96 -19.82 -19.72
C ALA A 158 10.88 -20.37 -18.78
N ALA A 159 10.74 -19.82 -17.58
CA ALA A 159 9.74 -20.22 -16.60
C ALA A 159 8.40 -19.48 -16.74
N LEU A 160 8.34 -18.47 -17.61
CA LEU A 160 7.11 -17.70 -17.84
C LEU A 160 6.01 -18.57 -18.43
N SER A 161 4.85 -18.55 -17.80
CA SER A 161 3.68 -19.35 -18.16
C SER A 161 2.38 -18.60 -17.87
N ALA A 162 1.28 -19.05 -18.49
CA ALA A 162 -0.06 -18.54 -18.16
C ALA A 162 -0.43 -18.77 -16.68
N ALA A 163 0.15 -19.76 -16.02
CA ALA A 163 -0.09 -20.02 -14.59
C ALA A 163 0.60 -18.98 -13.72
N SER A 164 1.89 -18.70 -13.96
CA SER A 164 2.64 -17.67 -13.21
C SER A 164 2.03 -16.28 -13.42
N LEU A 165 1.58 -15.95 -14.64
CA LEU A 165 0.90 -14.67 -14.89
C LEU A 165 -0.38 -14.53 -14.07
N ARG A 166 -1.25 -15.55 -14.05
CA ARG A 166 -2.53 -15.48 -13.31
C ARG A 166 -2.39 -15.41 -11.79
N GLN A 167 -1.24 -15.79 -11.24
CA GLN A 167 -0.97 -15.72 -9.79
C GLN A 167 -0.50 -14.34 -9.33
N ASN A 168 -0.23 -13.44 -10.29
CA ASN A 168 0.33 -12.13 -10.04
C ASN A 168 -0.57 -11.02 -10.58
N ASP A 169 -0.55 -9.86 -9.90
CA ASP A 169 -1.37 -8.70 -10.24
C ASP A 169 -0.69 -7.81 -11.28
N VAL A 170 0.65 -7.83 -11.26
CA VAL A 170 1.50 -7.08 -12.21
C VAL A 170 2.57 -8.01 -12.77
N ALA A 171 2.75 -8.01 -14.07
CA ALA A 171 3.88 -8.63 -14.74
C ALA A 171 4.87 -7.56 -15.22
N VAL A 172 6.15 -7.77 -14.95
CA VAL A 172 7.24 -6.87 -15.33
C VAL A 172 8.22 -7.65 -16.19
N LEU A 173 8.43 -7.21 -17.42
CA LEU A 173 9.40 -7.79 -18.34
C LEU A 173 10.60 -6.86 -18.47
N LEU A 174 11.73 -7.22 -17.85
CA LEU A 174 12.98 -6.48 -17.97
C LEU A 174 13.89 -7.14 -18.99
N ASN A 175 14.23 -6.43 -20.05
CA ASN A 175 15.18 -6.84 -21.10
C ASN A 175 14.92 -8.26 -21.64
N VAL A 176 13.66 -8.64 -21.80
CA VAL A 176 13.28 -9.96 -22.30
C VAL A 176 13.34 -9.96 -23.81
N GLY A 177 14.38 -10.59 -24.39
CA GLY A 177 14.66 -10.56 -25.82
C GLY A 177 13.70 -11.38 -26.65
N ASN A 178 13.54 -12.66 -26.32
CA ASN A 178 12.76 -13.59 -27.11
C ASN A 178 11.77 -14.39 -26.24
N LEU A 179 10.51 -14.26 -26.57
CA LEU A 179 9.45 -15.09 -26.04
C LEU A 179 8.99 -16.10 -27.12
N SER A 180 8.59 -17.29 -26.72
CA SER A 180 7.86 -18.17 -27.59
C SER A 180 6.48 -17.59 -27.93
N SER A 181 5.87 -18.02 -29.03
CA SER A 181 4.50 -17.59 -29.39
C SER A 181 3.50 -17.88 -28.27
N GLY A 182 3.60 -19.03 -27.61
CA GLY A 182 2.71 -19.38 -26.50
C GLY A 182 2.88 -18.49 -25.27
N GLN A 183 4.09 -17.97 -25.01
CA GLN A 183 4.32 -17.00 -23.93
C GLN A 183 3.77 -15.62 -24.30
N ALA A 184 3.97 -15.16 -25.53
CA ALA A 184 3.41 -13.90 -26.01
C ALA A 184 1.87 -13.92 -26.00
N ASP A 185 1.26 -15.03 -26.43
CA ASP A 185 -0.19 -15.23 -26.37
C ASP A 185 -0.68 -15.19 -24.91
N ALA A 186 0.02 -15.88 -23.98
CA ALA A 186 -0.33 -15.89 -22.56
C ALA A 186 -0.26 -14.51 -21.92
N ILE A 187 0.72 -13.68 -22.29
CA ILE A 187 0.82 -12.27 -21.84
C ILE A 187 -0.34 -11.45 -22.40
N THR A 188 -0.66 -11.63 -23.68
CA THR A 188 -1.78 -10.94 -24.33
C THR A 188 -3.10 -11.27 -23.63
N ASP A 189 -3.37 -12.56 -23.38
CA ASP A 189 -4.56 -13.02 -22.67
C ASP A 189 -4.61 -12.45 -21.22
N TYR A 190 -3.47 -12.40 -20.55
CA TYR A 190 -3.36 -11.84 -19.20
C TYR A 190 -3.73 -10.35 -19.16
N VAL A 191 -3.19 -9.56 -20.09
CA VAL A 191 -3.51 -8.11 -20.18
C VAL A 191 -4.98 -7.91 -20.56
N GLN A 192 -5.51 -8.66 -21.52
CA GLN A 192 -6.92 -8.58 -21.92
C GLN A 192 -7.88 -9.01 -20.82
N ALA A 193 -7.43 -9.87 -19.90
CA ALA A 193 -8.19 -10.25 -18.70
C ALA A 193 -8.10 -9.20 -17.56
N GLY A 194 -7.38 -8.09 -17.77
CA GLY A 194 -7.22 -6.98 -16.79
C GLY A 194 -5.94 -7.02 -15.99
N GLY A 195 -4.99 -7.88 -16.31
CA GLY A 195 -3.67 -7.90 -15.71
C GLY A 195 -2.84 -6.67 -16.12
N SER A 196 -1.98 -6.20 -15.22
CA SER A 196 -1.10 -5.06 -15.48
C SER A 196 0.25 -5.51 -16.01
N LEU A 197 0.75 -4.84 -17.05
CA LEU A 197 2.02 -5.17 -17.69
C LEU A 197 2.94 -3.94 -17.75
N LEU A 198 4.17 -4.12 -17.25
CA LEU A 198 5.27 -3.17 -17.43
C LEU A 198 6.31 -3.79 -18.38
N LEU A 199 6.58 -3.10 -19.48
CA LEU A 199 7.60 -3.47 -20.45
C LEU A 199 8.78 -2.52 -20.35
N ALA A 200 9.97 -3.05 -20.07
CA ALA A 200 11.23 -2.32 -20.05
C ALA A 200 12.20 -2.98 -21.05
N PRO A 201 12.13 -2.59 -22.33
CA PRO A 201 12.99 -3.17 -23.36
C PRO A 201 14.43 -2.71 -23.16
N GLY A 202 15.35 -3.67 -23.23
CA GLY A 202 16.80 -3.45 -23.16
C GLY A 202 17.50 -3.87 -24.47
N ASP A 203 18.77 -4.15 -24.40
CA ASP A 203 19.62 -4.43 -25.57
C ASP A 203 19.42 -5.84 -26.17
N ARG A 204 18.72 -6.73 -25.47
CA ARG A 204 18.34 -8.05 -25.99
C ARG A 204 17.09 -8.05 -26.84
N VAL A 205 16.34 -6.94 -26.87
CA VAL A 205 15.07 -6.86 -27.56
C VAL A 205 15.28 -6.63 -29.07
N ASP A 206 14.73 -7.54 -29.87
CA ASP A 206 14.62 -7.35 -31.31
C ASP A 206 13.34 -6.57 -31.63
N VAL A 207 13.48 -5.44 -32.30
CA VAL A 207 12.38 -4.49 -32.60
C VAL A 207 11.25 -5.13 -33.38
N GLU A 208 11.57 -5.92 -34.42
CA GLU A 208 10.56 -6.53 -35.27
C GLU A 208 9.80 -7.64 -34.52
N VAL A 209 10.53 -8.40 -33.70
CA VAL A 209 9.93 -9.46 -32.87
C VAL A 209 9.02 -8.86 -31.82
N PHE A 210 9.52 -7.85 -31.08
CA PHE A 210 8.77 -7.13 -30.06
C PHE A 210 7.48 -6.54 -30.63
N ASN A 211 7.59 -5.73 -31.66
CA ASN A 211 6.44 -5.07 -32.27
C ASN A 211 5.39 -6.06 -32.80
N ARG A 212 5.82 -7.21 -33.32
CA ARG A 212 4.90 -8.26 -33.76
C ARG A 212 4.23 -8.97 -32.60
N GLN A 213 4.98 -9.29 -31.53
CA GLN A 213 4.46 -10.02 -30.37
C GLN A 213 3.50 -9.21 -29.52
N PHE A 214 3.76 -7.92 -29.39
CA PHE A 214 2.98 -7.03 -28.52
C PHE A 214 2.08 -6.05 -29.26
N ALA A 215 1.88 -6.23 -30.59
CA ALA A 215 1.09 -5.32 -31.43
C ALA A 215 -0.31 -5.00 -30.90
N ASN A 216 -0.92 -5.92 -30.17
CA ASN A 216 -2.31 -5.77 -29.67
C ASN A 216 -2.42 -5.23 -28.25
N ILE A 217 -1.30 -5.06 -27.53
CA ILE A 217 -1.30 -4.67 -26.11
C ILE A 217 -0.28 -3.59 -25.77
N ALA A 218 0.77 -3.41 -26.58
CA ALA A 218 1.74 -2.33 -26.34
C ALA A 218 1.13 -0.98 -26.74
N PRO A 219 1.29 0.07 -25.91
CA PRO A 219 0.77 1.40 -26.20
C PRO A 219 1.59 2.15 -27.26
N ALA A 220 2.74 1.59 -27.66
CA ALA A 220 3.63 2.18 -28.64
C ALA A 220 4.45 1.10 -29.37
N LEU A 221 4.84 1.39 -30.61
CA LEU A 221 5.81 0.59 -31.33
C LEU A 221 7.24 1.05 -30.98
N LEU A 222 8.15 0.09 -30.81
CA LEU A 222 9.58 0.38 -30.70
C LEU A 222 10.12 0.77 -32.08
N GLN A 223 10.96 1.76 -32.11
CA GLN A 223 11.81 2.10 -33.25
C GLN A 223 13.25 1.66 -33.00
N GLU A 224 14.15 1.88 -33.95
CA GLU A 224 15.55 1.57 -33.74
C GLU A 224 16.13 2.24 -32.49
N PRO A 225 16.95 1.52 -31.71
CA PRO A 225 17.53 2.07 -30.50
C PRO A 225 18.57 3.14 -30.83
N GLY A 226 18.50 4.25 -30.11
CA GLY A 226 19.55 5.26 -30.11
C GLY A 226 20.67 4.87 -29.16
N LEU A 227 21.92 4.82 -29.66
CA LEU A 227 23.11 4.64 -28.87
C LEU A 227 23.99 5.88 -28.95
N LEU A 228 24.30 6.45 -27.81
CA LEU A 228 25.18 7.61 -27.71
C LEU A 228 26.63 7.19 -27.51
N SER A 229 27.56 8.08 -27.83
CA SER A 229 28.99 7.88 -27.54
C SER A 229 29.22 7.87 -26.03
N ARG A 230 30.37 7.36 -25.57
CA ARG A 230 30.65 7.23 -24.12
C ARG A 230 30.65 8.56 -23.36
N ASP A 231 30.91 9.66 -24.06
CA ASP A 231 30.98 11.01 -23.47
C ASP A 231 29.62 11.75 -23.54
N ASP A 232 28.67 11.21 -24.29
CA ASP A 232 27.34 11.81 -24.47
C ASP A 232 26.30 11.10 -23.61
N TYR A 233 25.28 11.84 -23.19
CA TYR A 233 24.15 11.30 -22.45
C TYR A 233 22.88 12.08 -22.73
N LEU A 234 21.75 11.43 -22.55
CA LEU A 234 20.45 12.07 -22.49
C LEU A 234 20.00 12.25 -21.04
N VAL A 235 19.19 13.25 -20.83
CA VAL A 235 18.44 13.47 -19.60
C VAL A 235 16.96 13.57 -19.94
N ILE A 236 16.10 13.22 -19.01
CA ILE A 236 14.66 13.53 -19.16
C ILE A 236 14.49 15.03 -19.03
N ALA A 237 14.20 15.70 -20.15
CA ALA A 237 14.09 17.15 -20.20
C ALA A 237 12.73 17.65 -19.66
N ASP A 238 11.67 16.88 -19.91
CA ASP A 238 10.32 17.21 -19.46
C ASP A 238 9.47 15.95 -19.26
N PHE A 239 8.51 16.02 -18.35
CA PHE A 239 7.51 15.00 -18.12
C PHE A 239 6.29 15.59 -17.42
N ASP A 240 5.11 14.99 -17.61
CA ASP A 240 3.90 15.44 -16.91
C ASP A 240 3.96 15.08 -15.42
N ARG A 241 4.27 16.05 -14.58
CA ARG A 241 4.32 15.90 -13.10
C ARG A 241 2.96 15.64 -12.47
N ARG A 242 1.86 15.81 -13.21
CA ARG A 242 0.52 15.50 -12.73
C ARG A 242 0.19 14.02 -12.90
N HIS A 243 0.93 13.32 -13.77
CA HIS A 243 0.75 11.89 -13.95
C HIS A 243 1.05 11.13 -12.65
N PRO A 244 0.16 10.25 -12.16
CA PRO A 244 0.31 9.59 -10.86
C PRO A 244 1.65 8.85 -10.68
N ILE A 245 2.16 8.20 -11.73
CA ILE A 245 3.44 7.47 -11.72
C ILE A 245 4.63 8.42 -11.62
N LEU A 246 4.56 9.60 -12.24
CA LEU A 246 5.68 10.53 -12.35
C LEU A 246 5.67 11.60 -11.25
N ARG A 247 4.53 11.80 -10.61
CA ARG A 247 4.37 12.80 -9.53
C ARG A 247 5.37 12.65 -8.37
N PRO A 248 5.78 11.42 -7.94
CA PRO A 248 6.76 11.27 -6.87
C PRO A 248 8.19 11.64 -7.28
N LEU A 249 8.49 11.79 -8.57
CA LEU A 249 9.83 12.16 -9.02
C LEU A 249 10.15 13.58 -8.61
N ALA A 250 11.33 13.73 -7.97
CA ALA A 250 11.81 15.05 -7.55
C ALA A 250 12.10 15.94 -8.75
N SER A 251 12.02 17.27 -8.55
CA SER A 251 12.26 18.26 -9.62
C SER A 251 13.71 18.32 -10.10
N ASP A 252 14.63 17.79 -9.32
CA ASP A 252 16.09 17.78 -9.54
C ASP A 252 16.62 16.41 -9.97
N TRP A 253 15.74 15.54 -10.47
CA TRP A 253 16.13 14.24 -10.98
C TRP A 253 17.05 14.41 -12.19
N SER A 254 18.28 13.86 -12.08
CA SER A 254 19.36 14.07 -13.05
C SER A 254 19.95 12.76 -13.58
N ALA A 255 19.12 11.71 -13.72
CA ALA A 255 19.57 10.47 -14.32
C ALA A 255 20.08 10.70 -15.75
N ARG A 256 21.20 10.03 -16.09
CA ARG A 256 21.84 10.11 -17.38
C ARG A 256 21.69 8.79 -18.12
N PHE A 257 21.26 8.87 -19.37
CA PHE A 257 20.99 7.71 -20.21
C PHE A 257 21.93 7.73 -21.41
N GLN A 258 22.60 6.63 -21.70
CA GLN A 258 23.43 6.45 -22.89
C GLN A 258 22.72 5.67 -24.00
N ARG A 259 21.64 4.97 -23.63
CA ARG A 259 20.78 4.23 -24.56
C ARG A 259 19.34 4.68 -24.38
N HIS A 260 18.59 4.69 -25.46
CA HIS A 260 17.16 5.00 -25.42
C HIS A 260 16.45 4.30 -26.58
N TRP A 261 15.17 4.08 -26.37
CA TRP A 261 14.26 3.66 -27.41
C TRP A 261 13.45 4.86 -27.89
N SER A 262 13.36 5.03 -29.21
CA SER A 262 12.34 5.92 -29.77
C SER A 262 11.04 5.16 -29.85
N LEU A 263 9.96 5.79 -29.45
CA LEU A 263 8.62 5.19 -29.44
C LEU A 263 7.73 5.90 -30.46
N LEU A 264 6.92 5.10 -31.17
CA LEU A 264 5.82 5.60 -31.96
C LEU A 264 4.52 5.23 -31.23
N PRO A 265 3.89 6.18 -30.52
CA PRO A 265 2.66 5.90 -29.77
C PRO A 265 1.55 5.46 -30.70
N ASP A 266 0.67 4.57 -30.21
CA ASP A 266 -0.60 4.26 -30.85
C ASP A 266 -1.56 5.45 -30.66
N ASP A 267 -2.40 5.74 -31.68
CA ASP A 267 -3.38 6.84 -31.61
C ASP A 267 -4.41 6.67 -30.47
N ALA A 268 -4.59 5.44 -29.98
CA ALA A 268 -5.46 5.11 -28.88
C ALA A 268 -4.75 5.09 -27.51
N ALA A 269 -3.42 5.27 -27.49
CA ALA A 269 -2.66 5.29 -26.27
C ALA A 269 -2.85 6.62 -25.52
N ASP A 270 -3.09 6.52 -24.23
CA ASP A 270 -3.06 7.70 -23.34
C ASP A 270 -1.59 7.93 -22.93
N VAL A 271 -0.95 8.94 -23.52
CA VAL A 271 0.48 9.26 -23.38
C VAL A 271 0.68 10.58 -22.65
#